data_e6498eafc507027485ec53a7ea43b038
#
_entry.id   e6498eafc507027485ec53a7ea43b038
#
_cell.length_a   1.000
_cell.length_b   1.000
_cell.length_c   1.000
_cell.angle_alpha   90.00
_cell.angle_beta   90.00
_cell.angle_gamma   90.00
#
_symmetry.space_group_name_H-M   'P 1'
#
loop_
_entity.id
_entity.type
_entity.pdbx_description
1 polymer ?
#
loop_
_entity_poly.entity_id
_entity_poly.type
_entity_poly.pdbx_seq_one_letter_code
_entity_poly.pdbx_strand_id
1 'polypeptide(L)'
;MSNITHPAVSEQLLVRIAAGDKAALAELYAQAKNPIYCFALSILRDSFAAEDVMQETFLQVWKSAPTYRPSGKNALTWILGITKYTALARLREGQRAGIPLEDAADKVDPRDAFRDCENRIVTQTILAQLAQDEREIVVLHVVTGLKHREIAELLEMLLPTILSKYRRSLKKLERLVREPS
;
A
#
# COMPACT_ATOMS: atom_id res chain seq x y z
N MET A 1 17.80 15.72 6.11
CA MET A 1 16.37 15.34 6.22
C MET A 1 15.78 15.45 4.83
N SER A 2 15.74 14.37 4.10
CA SER A 2 15.13 14.35 2.78
C SER A 2 13.63 14.50 2.94
N ASN A 3 13.09 15.61 2.46
CA ASN A 3 11.65 15.82 2.33
C ASN A 3 11.16 14.80 1.29
N ILE A 4 10.64 13.67 1.75
CA ILE A 4 9.92 12.73 0.89
C ILE A 4 8.62 13.45 0.54
N THR A 5 8.62 14.12 -0.62
CA THR A 5 7.40 14.72 -1.16
C THR A 5 6.53 13.58 -1.65
N HIS A 6 5.60 13.13 -0.83
CA HIS A 6 4.60 12.15 -1.25
C HIS A 6 3.68 12.82 -2.28
N PRO A 7 3.53 12.25 -3.48
CA PRO A 7 2.63 12.81 -4.47
C PRO A 7 1.19 12.71 -3.96
N ALA A 8 0.61 13.87 -3.64
CA ALA A 8 -0.83 13.94 -3.42
C ALA A 8 -1.52 13.69 -4.77
N VAL A 9 -2.24 12.60 -4.89
CA VAL A 9 -3.04 12.31 -6.09
C VAL A 9 -4.21 13.28 -6.13
N SER A 10 -4.29 14.08 -7.20
CA SER A 10 -5.36 15.04 -7.38
C SER A 10 -6.69 14.36 -7.69
N GLU A 11 -7.76 14.79 -7.02
CA GLU A 11 -9.13 14.36 -7.37
C GLU A 11 -9.51 14.66 -8.83
N GLN A 12 -8.90 15.70 -9.43
CA GLN A 12 -9.11 16.03 -10.85
C GLN A 12 -8.67 14.91 -11.79
N LEU A 13 -7.65 14.11 -11.44
CA LEU A 13 -7.29 12.94 -12.22
C LEU A 13 -8.43 11.93 -12.28
N LEU A 14 -9.09 11.67 -11.14
CA LEU A 14 -10.24 10.75 -11.11
C LEU A 14 -11.44 11.28 -11.90
N VAL A 15 -11.67 12.58 -11.86
CA VAL A 15 -12.73 13.22 -12.67
C VAL A 15 -12.44 13.07 -14.18
N ARG A 16 -11.21 13.27 -14.61
CA ARG A 16 -10.79 13.06 -16.01
C ARG A 16 -10.89 11.59 -16.41
N ILE A 17 -10.49 10.66 -15.54
CA ILE A 17 -10.62 9.22 -15.77
C ILE A 17 -12.09 8.83 -15.90
N ALA A 18 -12.97 9.38 -15.06
CA ALA A 18 -14.41 9.18 -15.14
C ALA A 18 -15.01 9.64 -16.48
N ALA A 19 -14.40 10.65 -17.12
CA ALA A 19 -14.75 11.13 -18.46
C ALA A 19 -14.11 10.31 -19.59
N GLY A 20 -13.37 9.22 -19.28
CA GLY A 20 -12.75 8.35 -20.27
C GLY A 20 -11.36 8.81 -20.75
N ASP A 21 -10.71 9.73 -20.03
CA ASP A 21 -9.37 10.22 -20.39
C ASP A 21 -8.29 9.16 -20.02
N LYS A 22 -7.82 8.45 -21.04
CA LYS A 22 -6.76 7.44 -20.88
C LYS A 22 -5.40 8.04 -20.48
N ALA A 23 -5.13 9.29 -20.88
CA ALA A 23 -3.89 9.97 -20.49
C ALA A 23 -3.89 10.26 -18.98
N ALA A 24 -5.05 10.62 -18.40
CA ALA A 24 -5.19 10.77 -16.96
C ALA A 24 -4.97 9.46 -16.20
N LEU A 25 -5.39 8.32 -16.75
CA LEU A 25 -5.09 7.01 -16.15
C LEU A 25 -3.59 6.70 -16.20
N ALA A 26 -2.90 7.00 -17.30
CA ALA A 26 -1.45 6.82 -17.41
C ALA A 26 -0.69 7.74 -16.43
N GLU A 27 -1.16 8.96 -16.25
CA GLU A 27 -0.63 9.91 -15.27
C GLU A 27 -0.82 9.39 -13.83
N LEU A 28 -2.01 8.89 -13.50
CA LEU A 28 -2.29 8.27 -12.22
C LEU A 28 -1.39 7.05 -11.98
N TYR A 29 -1.22 6.19 -13.00
CA TYR A 29 -0.33 5.04 -12.91
C TYR A 29 1.09 5.44 -12.54
N ALA A 30 1.65 6.45 -13.21
CA ALA A 30 2.99 6.95 -12.93
C ALA A 30 3.15 7.45 -11.49
N GLN A 31 2.11 8.08 -10.92
CA GLN A 31 2.13 8.65 -9.58
C GLN A 31 1.87 7.62 -8.47
N ALA A 32 0.98 6.66 -8.72
CA ALA A 32 0.38 5.82 -7.68
C ALA A 32 0.83 4.35 -7.71
N LYS A 33 1.52 3.87 -8.76
CA LYS A 33 1.93 2.46 -8.86
C LYS A 33 2.72 1.98 -7.64
N ASN A 34 3.73 2.74 -7.21
CA ASN A 34 4.58 2.36 -6.09
C ASN A 34 3.83 2.34 -4.73
N PRO A 35 3.09 3.38 -4.34
CA PRO A 35 2.23 3.34 -3.17
C PRO A 35 1.26 2.17 -3.15
N ILE A 36 0.57 1.90 -4.26
CA ILE A 36 -0.39 0.80 -4.38
C ILE A 36 0.31 -0.55 -4.22
N TYR A 37 1.42 -0.75 -4.96
CA TYR A 37 2.19 -1.97 -4.89
C TYR A 37 2.73 -2.24 -3.48
N CYS A 38 3.36 -1.25 -2.84
CA CYS A 38 3.92 -1.40 -1.50
C CYS A 38 2.83 -1.72 -0.46
N PHE A 39 1.65 -1.11 -0.59
CA PHE A 39 0.54 -1.42 0.30
C PHE A 39 -0.01 -2.83 0.06
N ALA A 40 -0.22 -3.25 -1.19
CA ALA A 40 -0.61 -4.61 -1.52
C ALA A 40 0.40 -5.64 -0.98
N LEU A 41 1.71 -5.37 -1.15
CA LEU A 41 2.77 -6.23 -0.66
C LEU A 41 2.78 -6.33 0.88
N SER A 42 2.47 -5.24 1.58
CA SER A 42 2.36 -5.25 3.05
C SER A 42 1.27 -6.18 3.57
N ILE A 43 0.23 -6.39 2.77
CA ILE A 43 -0.90 -7.29 3.07
C ILE A 43 -0.57 -8.73 2.65
N LEU A 44 -0.13 -8.91 1.38
CA LEU A 44 -0.02 -10.23 0.74
C LEU A 44 1.28 -10.95 1.03
N ARG A 45 2.39 -10.22 1.25
CA ARG A 45 3.75 -10.74 1.42
C ARG A 45 4.27 -11.56 0.23
N ASP A 46 3.62 -11.45 -0.92
CA ASP A 46 3.96 -12.11 -2.17
C ASP A 46 4.06 -11.02 -3.25
N SER A 47 5.22 -10.91 -3.91
CA SER A 47 5.49 -9.87 -4.90
C SER A 47 4.66 -10.03 -6.17
N PHE A 48 4.45 -11.27 -6.62
CA PHE A 48 3.64 -11.55 -7.80
C PHE A 48 2.16 -11.24 -7.53
N ALA A 49 1.64 -11.70 -6.40
CA ALA A 49 0.27 -11.38 -6.00
C ALA A 49 0.07 -9.87 -5.77
N ALA A 50 1.08 -9.17 -5.24
CA ALA A 50 1.02 -7.72 -5.06
C ALA A 50 1.01 -6.97 -6.40
N GLU A 51 1.76 -7.43 -7.40
CA GLU A 51 1.75 -6.87 -8.74
C GLU A 51 0.40 -7.09 -9.42
N ASP A 52 -0.15 -8.29 -9.35
CA ASP A 52 -1.50 -8.61 -9.85
C ASP A 52 -2.55 -7.70 -9.22
N VAL A 53 -2.51 -7.53 -7.89
CA VAL A 53 -3.44 -6.64 -7.16
C VAL A 53 -3.24 -5.19 -7.55
N MET A 54 -2.02 -4.74 -7.78
CA MET A 54 -1.76 -3.39 -8.28
C MET A 54 -2.42 -3.17 -9.65
N GLN A 55 -2.23 -4.09 -10.59
CA GLN A 55 -2.83 -4.01 -11.92
C GLN A 55 -4.37 -4.03 -11.83
N GLU A 56 -4.94 -4.96 -11.06
CA GLU A 56 -6.38 -5.04 -10.83
C GLU A 56 -6.93 -3.76 -10.19
N THR A 57 -6.19 -3.14 -9.27
CA THR A 57 -6.58 -1.85 -8.68
C THR A 57 -6.77 -0.78 -9.75
N PHE A 58 -5.86 -0.64 -10.71
CA PHE A 58 -6.01 0.35 -11.80
C PHE A 58 -7.21 0.04 -12.71
N LEU A 59 -7.48 -1.24 -12.98
CA LEU A 59 -8.67 -1.63 -13.73
C LEU A 59 -9.96 -1.29 -12.96
N GLN A 60 -9.99 -1.51 -11.65
CA GLN A 60 -11.12 -1.15 -10.81
C GLN A 60 -11.28 0.37 -10.68
N VAL A 61 -10.19 1.13 -10.59
CA VAL A 61 -10.22 2.59 -10.62
C VAL A 61 -10.86 3.07 -11.92
N TRP A 62 -10.44 2.55 -13.07
CA TRP A 62 -11.03 2.90 -14.37
C TRP A 62 -12.55 2.66 -14.42
N LYS A 63 -12.98 1.49 -13.95
CA LYS A 63 -14.40 1.10 -13.91
C LYS A 63 -15.22 1.94 -12.93
N SER A 64 -14.63 2.25 -11.76
CA SER A 64 -15.35 2.86 -10.63
C SER A 64 -15.22 4.39 -10.57
N ALA A 65 -14.31 4.98 -11.34
CA ALA A 65 -14.14 6.45 -11.37
C ALA A 65 -15.44 7.24 -11.60
N PRO A 66 -16.40 6.79 -12.44
CA PRO A 66 -17.68 7.50 -12.59
C PRO A 66 -18.52 7.57 -11.30
N THR A 67 -18.28 6.67 -10.35
CA THR A 67 -18.98 6.67 -9.05
C THR A 67 -18.25 7.48 -7.98
N TYR A 68 -17.00 7.86 -8.23
CA TYR A 68 -16.23 8.68 -7.31
C TYR A 68 -16.89 10.04 -7.09
N ARG A 69 -16.93 10.49 -5.85
CA ARG A 69 -17.44 11.82 -5.49
C ARG A 69 -16.32 12.61 -4.82
N PRO A 70 -15.85 13.69 -5.45
CA PRO A 70 -14.85 14.57 -4.86
C PRO A 70 -15.30 15.06 -3.49
N SER A 71 -14.43 14.96 -2.50
CA SER A 71 -14.73 15.28 -1.11
C SER A 71 -13.70 16.24 -0.49
N GLY A 72 -12.76 16.74 -1.30
CA GLY A 72 -11.61 17.53 -0.84
C GLY A 72 -10.56 16.72 -0.07
N LYS A 73 -10.69 15.38 -0.10
CA LYS A 73 -9.72 14.45 0.51
C LYS A 73 -8.66 14.02 -0.51
N ASN A 74 -7.60 13.39 -0.03
CA ASN A 74 -6.60 12.79 -0.90
C ASN A 74 -7.23 11.62 -1.69
N ALA A 75 -7.26 11.74 -3.02
CA ALA A 75 -7.80 10.70 -3.90
C ALA A 75 -7.10 9.34 -3.73
N LEU A 76 -5.83 9.35 -3.30
CA LEU A 76 -5.07 8.12 -3.02
C LEU A 76 -5.74 7.28 -1.92
N THR A 77 -6.39 7.89 -0.92
CA THR A 77 -7.11 7.16 0.13
C THR A 77 -8.22 6.27 -0.44
N TRP A 78 -8.99 6.80 -1.41
CA TRP A 78 -10.02 6.03 -2.10
C TRP A 78 -9.42 4.87 -2.92
N ILE A 79 -8.35 5.13 -3.65
CA ILE A 79 -7.64 4.13 -4.45
C ILE A 79 -7.08 3.01 -3.56
N LEU A 80 -6.46 3.37 -2.43
CA LEU A 80 -5.94 2.39 -1.47
C LEU A 80 -7.07 1.59 -0.79
N GLY A 81 -8.26 2.14 -0.68
CA GLY A 81 -9.46 1.39 -0.28
C GLY A 81 -9.77 0.25 -1.26
N ILE A 82 -9.72 0.52 -2.57
CA ILE A 82 -9.86 -0.49 -3.62
C ILE A 82 -8.73 -1.53 -3.50
N THR A 83 -7.49 -1.08 -3.34
CA THR A 83 -6.32 -1.97 -3.16
C THR A 83 -6.49 -2.91 -1.96
N LYS A 84 -6.90 -2.37 -0.80
CA LYS A 84 -7.18 -3.16 0.41
C LYS A 84 -8.21 -4.26 0.14
N TYR A 85 -9.34 -3.88 -0.47
CA TYR A 85 -10.40 -4.83 -0.78
C TYR A 85 -9.93 -5.95 -1.71
N THR A 86 -9.24 -5.60 -2.80
CA THR A 86 -8.71 -6.56 -3.77
C THR A 86 -7.67 -7.49 -3.14
N ALA A 87 -6.75 -6.95 -2.34
CA ALA A 87 -5.74 -7.75 -1.63
C ALA A 87 -6.37 -8.73 -0.63
N LEU A 88 -7.35 -8.28 0.16
CA LEU A 88 -8.04 -9.15 1.11
C LEU A 88 -8.87 -10.24 0.42
N ALA A 89 -9.47 -9.95 -0.74
CA ALA A 89 -10.15 -10.95 -1.55
C ALA A 89 -9.17 -12.03 -2.01
N ARG A 90 -7.99 -11.62 -2.50
CA ARG A 90 -6.93 -12.55 -2.93
C ARG A 90 -6.43 -13.44 -1.79
N LEU A 91 -6.25 -12.88 -0.59
CA LEU A 91 -5.89 -13.67 0.59
C LEU A 91 -6.92 -14.76 0.92
N ARG A 92 -8.20 -14.40 0.87
CA ARG A 92 -9.30 -15.36 1.13
C ARG A 92 -9.34 -16.48 0.09
N GLU A 93 -9.08 -16.17 -1.16
CA GLU A 93 -8.99 -17.17 -2.24
C GLU A 93 -7.82 -18.12 -2.01
N GLY A 94 -6.63 -17.61 -1.68
CA GLY A 94 -5.45 -18.41 -1.35
C GLY A 94 -5.69 -19.35 -0.17
N GLN A 95 -6.32 -18.87 0.90
CA GLN A 95 -6.69 -19.68 2.08
C GLN A 95 -7.67 -20.81 1.73
N ARG A 96 -8.67 -20.54 0.87
CA ARG A 96 -9.63 -21.57 0.40
C ARG A 96 -8.97 -22.62 -0.48
N ALA A 97 -7.94 -22.25 -1.23
CA ALA A 97 -7.16 -23.16 -2.07
C ALA A 97 -6.15 -24.02 -1.27
N GLY A 98 -6.08 -23.84 0.07
CA GLY A 98 -5.18 -24.59 0.95
C GLY A 98 -3.70 -24.26 0.76
N ILE A 99 -3.38 -23.10 0.17
CA ILE A 99 -2.00 -22.61 0.05
C ILE A 99 -1.60 -21.97 1.38
N PRO A 100 -0.62 -22.55 2.14
CA PRO A 100 -0.20 -21.94 3.40
C PRO A 100 0.43 -20.57 3.14
N LEU A 101 0.05 -19.57 3.94
CA LEU A 101 0.64 -18.22 3.88
C LEU A 101 2.16 -18.23 4.15
N GLU A 102 2.67 -19.25 4.84
CA GLU A 102 4.09 -19.38 5.18
C GLU A 102 4.97 -19.71 3.98
N ASP A 103 4.44 -20.40 2.97
CA ASP A 103 5.19 -20.71 1.73
C ASP A 103 5.28 -19.53 0.75
N ALA A 104 4.47 -18.48 0.94
CA ALA A 104 4.52 -17.29 0.10
C ALA A 104 5.69 -16.35 0.44
N ALA A 105 6.28 -16.49 1.62
CA ALA A 105 7.34 -15.60 2.09
C ALA A 105 8.67 -15.70 1.28
N ASP A 106 8.87 -16.80 0.55
CA ASP A 106 10.11 -17.07 -0.21
C ASP A 106 10.04 -16.76 -1.72
N LYS A 107 8.90 -16.28 -2.23
CA LYS A 107 8.74 -15.98 -3.66
C LYS A 107 9.00 -14.51 -4.02
N VAL A 108 9.75 -13.81 -3.23
CA VAL A 108 10.17 -12.45 -3.55
C VAL A 108 11.46 -12.53 -4.35
N ASP A 109 11.42 -12.21 -5.65
CA ASP A 109 12.64 -11.84 -6.36
C ASP A 109 13.09 -10.46 -5.82
N PRO A 110 14.21 -10.40 -5.08
CA PRO A 110 14.64 -9.14 -4.46
C PRO A 110 15.02 -8.07 -5.48
N ARG A 111 15.13 -8.42 -6.77
CA ARG A 111 15.77 -7.57 -7.79
C ARG A 111 14.81 -6.64 -8.49
N ASP A 112 13.53 -6.99 -8.64
CA ASP A 112 12.60 -6.21 -9.47
C ASP A 112 11.55 -5.40 -8.71
N ALA A 113 11.14 -5.85 -7.54
CA ALA A 113 9.98 -5.29 -6.85
C ALA A 113 10.18 -3.90 -6.24
N PHE A 114 11.42 -3.47 -6.02
CA PHE A 114 11.74 -2.24 -5.28
C PHE A 114 12.83 -1.38 -5.93
N ARG A 115 13.02 -1.43 -7.23
CA ARG A 115 14.07 -0.65 -7.90
C ARG A 115 13.99 0.87 -7.64
N ASP A 116 12.84 1.38 -7.24
CA ASP A 116 12.62 2.80 -6.97
C ASP A 116 12.41 3.17 -5.49
N CYS A 117 12.42 2.18 -4.56
CA CYS A 117 12.47 2.44 -3.11
C CYS A 117 13.94 2.33 -2.65
N GLU A 118 14.61 3.44 -2.47
CA GLU A 118 15.98 3.50 -1.93
C GLU A 118 16.06 2.77 -0.58
N ASN A 119 16.82 1.67 -0.52
CA ASN A 119 17.09 0.78 0.65
C ASN A 119 16.24 -0.49 0.80
N ARG A 120 16.15 -1.27 -0.22
CA ARG A 120 15.24 -2.38 -0.47
C ARG A 120 15.34 -3.63 0.41
N ILE A 121 16.52 -4.17 0.62
CA ILE A 121 16.69 -5.48 1.29
C ILE A 121 16.48 -5.33 2.79
N VAL A 122 17.02 -4.27 3.37
CA VAL A 122 16.89 -4.00 4.81
C VAL A 122 15.43 -3.73 5.17
N THR A 123 14.72 -2.98 4.33
CA THR A 123 13.32 -2.61 4.60
C THR A 123 12.38 -3.81 4.58
N GLN A 124 12.57 -4.78 3.68
CA GLN A 124 11.70 -5.98 3.62
C GLN A 124 11.93 -6.89 4.82
N THR A 125 13.18 -7.21 5.12
CA THR A 125 13.52 -8.08 6.26
C THR A 125 13.06 -7.46 7.58
N ILE A 126 13.21 -6.14 7.72
CA ILE A 126 12.81 -5.40 8.92
C ILE A 126 11.29 -5.31 9.02
N LEU A 127 10.60 -4.99 7.92
CA LEU A 127 9.12 -4.94 7.90
C LEU A 127 8.48 -6.32 8.11
N ALA A 128 9.15 -7.40 7.71
CA ALA A 128 8.70 -8.76 7.96
C ALA A 128 8.62 -9.11 9.46
N GLN A 129 9.38 -8.42 10.31
CA GLN A 129 9.35 -8.59 11.77
C GLN A 129 8.16 -7.90 12.46
N LEU A 130 7.42 -7.05 11.73
CA LEU A 130 6.22 -6.39 12.23
C LEU A 130 5.00 -7.29 12.07
N ALA A 131 4.05 -7.20 13.01
CA ALA A 131 2.72 -7.76 12.81
C ALA A 131 2.06 -7.13 11.56
N GLN A 132 1.10 -7.82 10.96
CA GLN A 132 0.48 -7.37 9.70
C GLN A 132 -0.04 -5.94 9.79
N ASP A 133 -0.85 -5.64 10.78
CA ASP A 133 -1.44 -4.31 10.98
C ASP A 133 -0.39 -3.22 11.28
N GLU A 134 0.65 -3.56 12.05
CA GLU A 134 1.78 -2.66 12.30
C GLU A 134 2.51 -2.32 11.00
N ARG A 135 2.74 -3.31 10.14
CA ARG A 135 3.39 -3.16 8.83
C ARG A 135 2.56 -2.31 7.88
N GLU A 136 1.26 -2.58 7.79
CA GLU A 136 0.33 -1.80 6.97
C GLU A 136 0.32 -0.32 7.39
N ILE A 137 0.25 -0.03 8.69
CA ILE A 137 0.28 1.34 9.22
C ILE A 137 1.58 2.05 8.84
N VAL A 138 2.74 1.38 9.01
CA VAL A 138 4.04 1.97 8.68
C VAL A 138 4.14 2.25 7.19
N VAL A 139 3.77 1.31 6.32
CA VAL A 139 3.79 1.47 4.87
C VAL A 139 2.86 2.60 4.44
N LEU A 140 1.63 2.65 4.94
CA LEU A 140 0.67 3.71 4.61
C LEU A 140 1.17 5.09 5.04
N HIS A 141 1.84 5.21 6.19
CA HIS A 141 2.37 6.50 6.61
C HIS A 141 3.65 6.90 5.88
N VAL A 142 4.62 5.98 5.81
CA VAL A 142 5.97 6.28 5.30
C VAL A 142 6.04 6.28 3.78
N VAL A 143 5.35 5.35 3.11
CA VAL A 143 5.42 5.20 1.65
C VAL A 143 4.36 6.02 0.93
N THR A 144 3.14 6.05 1.46
CA THR A 144 2.03 6.74 0.79
C THR A 144 1.81 8.17 1.28
N GLY A 145 2.41 8.54 2.42
CA GLY A 145 2.27 9.87 3.02
C GLY A 145 0.92 10.15 3.66
N LEU A 146 0.08 9.14 3.84
CA LEU A 146 -1.22 9.32 4.49
C LEU A 146 -1.05 9.78 5.94
N LYS A 147 -1.93 10.67 6.37
CA LYS A 147 -2.03 11.08 7.76
C LYS A 147 -2.64 9.97 8.60
N HIS A 148 -2.28 9.89 9.87
CA HIS A 148 -2.81 8.85 10.77
C HIS A 148 -4.35 8.79 10.84
N ARG A 149 -5.04 9.93 10.64
CA ARG A 149 -6.50 9.97 10.55
C ARG A 149 -7.02 9.26 9.29
N GLU A 150 -6.37 9.48 8.14
CA GLU A 150 -6.72 8.84 6.88
C GLU A 150 -6.44 7.33 6.96
N ILE A 151 -5.35 6.93 7.62
CA ILE A 151 -5.03 5.52 7.89
C ILE A 151 -6.08 4.88 8.80
N ALA A 152 -6.51 5.59 9.84
CA ALA A 152 -7.56 5.13 10.75
C ALA A 152 -8.88 4.87 10.02
N GLU A 153 -9.28 5.78 9.12
CA GLU A 153 -10.46 5.61 8.25
C GLU A 153 -10.28 4.41 7.30
N LEU A 154 -9.12 4.31 6.62
CA LEU A 154 -8.83 3.27 5.65
C LEU A 154 -8.79 1.86 6.27
N LEU A 155 -8.16 1.72 7.43
CA LEU A 155 -8.02 0.45 8.13
C LEU A 155 -9.21 0.15 9.08
N GLU A 156 -10.17 1.08 9.20
CA GLU A 156 -11.34 0.95 10.09
C GLU A 156 -10.94 0.74 11.56
N MET A 157 -9.89 1.46 11.98
CA MET A 157 -9.33 1.39 13.33
C MET A 157 -9.45 2.73 14.04
N LEU A 158 -9.52 2.71 15.38
CA LEU A 158 -9.50 3.94 16.16
C LEU A 158 -8.15 4.67 16.04
N LEU A 159 -8.18 5.99 15.90
CA LEU A 159 -6.98 6.81 15.79
C LEU A 159 -5.96 6.59 16.94
N PRO A 160 -6.36 6.50 18.22
CA PRO A 160 -5.44 6.17 19.29
C PRO A 160 -4.73 4.83 19.11
N THR A 161 -5.43 3.83 18.54
CA THR A 161 -4.87 2.52 18.23
C THR A 161 -3.79 2.64 17.13
N ILE A 162 -4.07 3.38 16.05
CA ILE A 162 -3.10 3.65 14.98
C ILE A 162 -1.84 4.31 15.56
N LEU A 163 -2.00 5.37 16.35
CA LEU A 163 -0.89 6.09 16.96
C LEU A 163 -0.04 5.20 17.89
N SER A 164 -0.71 4.37 18.70
CA SER A 164 -0.03 3.44 19.60
C SER A 164 0.76 2.36 18.84
N LYS A 165 0.15 1.75 17.81
CA LYS A 165 0.80 0.75 16.97
C LYS A 165 1.96 1.35 16.20
N TYR A 166 1.79 2.51 15.59
CA TYR A 166 2.85 3.21 14.85
C TYR A 166 4.08 3.49 15.73
N ARG A 167 3.88 4.06 16.95
CA ARG A 167 4.98 4.31 17.89
C ARG A 167 5.71 3.02 18.30
N ARG A 168 4.97 1.94 18.50
CA ARG A 168 5.52 0.65 18.86
C ARG A 168 6.34 0.06 17.70
N SER A 169 5.82 0.18 16.48
CA SER A 169 6.51 -0.24 15.27
C SER A 169 7.84 0.50 15.10
N LEU A 170 7.86 1.81 15.27
CA LEU A 170 9.08 2.60 15.17
C LEU A 170 10.15 2.15 16.18
N LYS A 171 9.76 1.87 17.45
CA LYS A 171 10.68 1.36 18.45
C LYS A 171 11.24 -0.04 18.11
N LYS A 172 10.42 -0.90 17.49
CA LYS A 172 10.88 -2.21 16.99
C LYS A 172 11.87 -2.02 15.85
N LEU A 173 11.54 -1.18 14.87
CA LEU A 173 12.40 -0.89 13.72
C LEU A 173 13.74 -0.29 14.15
N GLU A 174 13.73 0.66 15.07
CA GLU A 174 14.94 1.27 15.62
C GLU A 174 15.87 0.24 16.27
N ARG A 175 15.29 -0.71 17.03
CA ARG A 175 16.06 -1.81 17.65
C ARG A 175 16.70 -2.72 16.61
N LEU A 176 15.93 -3.12 15.59
CA LEU A 176 16.41 -4.00 14.51
C LEU A 176 17.52 -3.37 13.66
N VAL A 177 17.50 -2.04 13.52
CA VAL A 177 18.57 -1.31 12.81
C VAL A 177 19.84 -1.18 13.64
N ARG A 178 19.72 -1.04 14.97
CA ARG A 178 20.87 -0.90 15.89
C ARG A 178 21.56 -2.22 16.22
N GLU A 179 20.80 -3.33 16.20
CA GLU A 179 21.29 -4.68 16.51
C GLU A 179 21.01 -5.60 15.32
N PRO A 180 21.75 -5.46 14.19
CA PRO A 180 21.62 -6.42 13.10
C PRO A 180 22.15 -7.78 13.59
N SER A 181 21.26 -8.79 13.59
CA SER A 181 21.56 -10.18 13.94
C SER A 181 22.59 -10.79 12.98
#